data_82a4ae920ce8b7879bd472eb9f65cc83
#
_entry.id   82a4ae920ce8b7879bd472eb9f65cc83
#
_cell.length_a   1.000
_cell.length_b   1.000
_cell.length_c   1.000
_cell.angle_alpha   90.00
_cell.angle_beta   90.00
_cell.angle_gamma   90.00
#
_symmetry.space_group_name_H-M   'P 1'
#
loop_
_entity.id
_entity.type
_entity.pdbx_description
1 polymer ?
#
loop_
_entity_poly.entity_id
_entity_poly.type
_entity_poly.pdbx_seq_one_letter_code
_entity_poly.pdbx_strand_id
1 'polypeptide(L)'
;MTDTTLPPDGPPADRVEPVDIQQEMQNSYIDYAMSVIVGRALPEVRDGLKPVHRRVLYAMYDSGFRPDRSHAKSARSVAETMGNYHPHGDSSIYDTLVRMAQPWSLRYPLVDGQGNFGSPGNDPPAAMRYCVTGDAL
;
A
#
# COMPACT_ATOMS: atom_id res chain seq x y z
N MET A 1 -13.27 -60.92 -39.97
CA MET A 1 -13.30 -60.75 -38.51
C MET A 1 -12.41 -59.58 -38.17
N THR A 2 -13.02 -58.39 -38.07
CA THR A 2 -12.34 -57.15 -37.72
C THR A 2 -12.62 -56.88 -36.25
N ASP A 3 -11.57 -57.03 -35.46
CA ASP A 3 -11.60 -56.74 -34.03
C ASP A 3 -11.50 -55.22 -33.84
N THR A 4 -12.63 -54.59 -33.51
CA THR A 4 -12.73 -53.18 -33.21
C THR A 4 -12.65 -53.03 -31.69
N THR A 5 -11.46 -52.94 -31.17
CA THR A 5 -11.22 -52.57 -29.78
C THR A 5 -11.39 -51.02 -29.69
N LEU A 6 -12.51 -50.56 -29.12
CA LEU A 6 -12.72 -49.21 -28.69
C LEU A 6 -11.70 -48.82 -27.59
N PRO A 7 -11.11 -47.63 -27.64
CA PRO A 7 -10.31 -47.13 -26.54
C PRO A 7 -11.18 -46.88 -25.30
N PRO A 8 -10.64 -47.04 -24.08
CA PRO A 8 -11.39 -46.75 -22.86
C PRO A 8 -11.46 -45.22 -22.65
N ASP A 9 -12.43 -44.57 -23.28
CA ASP A 9 -12.78 -43.18 -23.01
C ASP A 9 -13.68 -43.12 -21.77
N GLY A 10 -13.07 -43.24 -20.60
CA GLY A 10 -13.63 -42.72 -19.37
C GLY A 10 -12.99 -41.32 -19.12
N PRO A 11 -13.73 -40.32 -18.61
CA PRO A 11 -13.07 -39.10 -18.15
C PRO A 11 -11.98 -39.44 -17.16
N PRO A 12 -10.82 -38.75 -17.15
CA PRO A 12 -9.75 -39.04 -16.23
C PRO A 12 -10.34 -39.00 -14.82
N ALA A 13 -10.20 -40.14 -14.11
CA ALA A 13 -10.65 -40.22 -12.73
C ALA A 13 -9.99 -39.08 -11.97
N ASP A 14 -10.78 -38.20 -11.38
CA ASP A 14 -10.32 -37.11 -10.51
C ASP A 14 -9.35 -37.75 -9.51
N ARG A 15 -8.07 -37.41 -9.69
CA ARG A 15 -7.02 -37.93 -8.82
C ARG A 15 -7.09 -37.13 -7.52
N VAL A 16 -7.85 -37.64 -6.58
CA VAL A 16 -7.93 -37.07 -5.23
C VAL A 16 -6.62 -37.36 -4.52
N GLU A 17 -5.83 -36.34 -4.33
CA GLU A 17 -4.62 -36.45 -3.50
C GLU A 17 -5.00 -36.06 -2.06
N PRO A 18 -4.68 -36.93 -1.07
CA PRO A 18 -4.93 -36.60 0.32
C PRO A 18 -3.98 -35.47 0.75
N VAL A 19 -4.55 -34.35 1.16
CA VAL A 19 -3.81 -33.20 1.67
C VAL A 19 -4.00 -33.13 3.18
N ASP A 20 -2.90 -33.00 3.92
CA ASP A 20 -2.96 -32.72 5.34
C ASP A 20 -3.41 -31.25 5.53
N ILE A 21 -4.59 -31.09 6.08
CA ILE A 21 -5.20 -29.78 6.31
C ILE A 21 -4.31 -28.88 7.18
N GLN A 22 -3.61 -29.45 8.15
CA GLN A 22 -2.73 -28.69 9.04
C GLN A 22 -1.52 -28.15 8.28
N GLN A 23 -0.92 -28.96 7.42
CA GLN A 23 0.20 -28.57 6.59
C GLN A 23 -0.21 -27.51 5.55
N GLU A 24 -1.37 -27.70 4.93
CA GLU A 24 -1.90 -26.74 3.94
C GLU A 24 -2.21 -25.39 4.57
N MET A 25 -2.82 -25.38 5.75
CA MET A 25 -3.07 -24.14 6.51
C MET A 25 -1.77 -23.43 6.89
N GLN A 26 -0.75 -24.15 7.33
CA GLN A 26 0.55 -23.58 7.65
C GLN A 26 1.21 -22.95 6.42
N ASN A 27 1.23 -23.67 5.30
CA ASN A 27 1.80 -23.17 4.06
C ASN A 27 1.07 -21.90 3.56
N SER A 28 -0.26 -21.95 3.52
CA SER A 28 -1.09 -20.82 3.10
C SER A 28 -0.90 -19.60 4.01
N TYR A 29 -0.75 -19.82 5.31
CA TYR A 29 -0.49 -18.73 6.27
C TYR A 29 0.89 -18.11 6.07
N ILE A 30 1.92 -18.93 5.83
CA ILE A 30 3.27 -18.47 5.52
C ILE A 30 3.30 -17.68 4.21
N ASP A 31 2.66 -18.19 3.16
CA ASP A 31 2.57 -17.51 1.86
C ASP A 31 1.87 -16.16 1.97
N TYR A 32 0.77 -16.09 2.73
CA TYR A 32 0.10 -14.83 3.02
C TYR A 32 0.99 -13.85 3.79
N ALA A 33 1.64 -14.32 4.86
CA ALA A 33 2.55 -13.50 5.67
C ALA A 33 3.73 -12.98 4.84
N MET A 34 4.34 -13.82 4.00
CA MET A 34 5.43 -13.44 3.10
C MET A 34 4.96 -12.41 2.06
N SER A 35 3.79 -12.59 1.48
CA SER A 35 3.20 -11.63 0.53
C SER A 35 2.99 -10.26 1.18
N VAL A 36 2.48 -10.21 2.41
CA VAL A 36 2.30 -8.95 3.16
C VAL A 36 3.64 -8.30 3.51
N ILE A 37 4.61 -9.09 3.97
CA ILE A 37 5.94 -8.57 4.35
C ILE A 37 6.66 -8.01 3.12
N VAL A 38 6.80 -8.79 2.06
CA VAL A 38 7.55 -8.41 0.86
C VAL A 38 6.83 -7.33 0.06
N GLY A 39 5.51 -7.48 -0.14
CA GLY A 39 4.74 -6.58 -1.01
C GLY A 39 4.27 -5.29 -0.34
N ARG A 40 4.31 -5.19 1.00
CA ARG A 40 3.69 -4.06 1.72
C ARG A 40 4.54 -3.46 2.83
N ALA A 41 5.19 -4.30 3.64
CA ALA A 41 5.85 -3.84 4.87
C ALA A 41 7.30 -3.38 4.65
N LEU A 42 8.01 -4.01 3.71
CA LEU A 42 9.41 -3.69 3.45
C LEU A 42 9.55 -2.48 2.52
N PRO A 43 10.45 -1.54 2.85
CA PRO A 43 10.80 -0.44 1.96
C PRO A 43 11.64 -0.95 0.78
N GLU A 44 11.52 -0.27 -0.35
CA GLU A 44 12.37 -0.52 -1.53
C GLU A 44 13.82 -0.13 -1.20
N VAL A 45 14.78 -0.98 -1.55
CA VAL A 45 16.19 -0.79 -1.21
C VAL A 45 16.81 0.44 -1.88
N ARG A 46 16.29 0.85 -3.03
CA ARG A 46 16.84 1.96 -3.83
C ARG A 46 16.43 3.34 -3.29
N ASP A 47 15.21 3.49 -2.82
CA ASP A 47 14.65 4.79 -2.41
C ASP A 47 14.03 4.80 -1.00
N GLY A 48 13.96 3.65 -0.34
CA GLY A 48 13.42 3.53 1.01
C GLY A 48 11.89 3.70 1.10
N LEU A 49 11.19 3.77 -0.02
CA LEU A 49 9.76 3.98 -0.03
C LEU A 49 9.01 2.65 0.09
N LYS A 50 7.98 2.63 0.93
CA LYS A 50 6.96 1.59 0.93
C LYS A 50 5.93 1.87 -0.18
N PRO A 51 5.18 0.87 -0.64
CA PRO A 51 4.16 1.07 -1.67
C PRO A 51 3.16 2.20 -1.37
N VAL A 52 2.75 2.36 -0.11
CA VAL A 52 1.83 3.43 0.29
C VAL A 52 2.46 4.82 0.12
N HIS A 53 3.74 5.00 0.47
CA HIS A 53 4.45 6.27 0.27
C HIS A 53 4.48 6.64 -1.21
N ARG A 54 4.82 5.69 -2.06
CA ARG A 54 4.87 5.86 -3.51
C ARG A 54 3.52 6.25 -4.10
N ARG A 55 2.44 5.63 -3.62
CA ARG A 55 1.08 5.94 -4.08
C ARG A 55 0.63 7.33 -3.66
N VAL A 56 0.96 7.76 -2.45
CA VAL A 56 0.66 9.12 -1.97
C VAL A 56 1.42 10.17 -2.80
N LEU A 57 2.72 10.00 -2.98
CA LEU A 57 3.52 10.92 -3.78
C LEU A 57 3.06 10.99 -5.24
N TYR A 58 2.76 9.83 -5.83
CA TYR A 58 2.24 9.79 -7.20
C TYR A 58 0.88 10.46 -7.33
N ALA A 59 -0.04 10.23 -6.39
CA ALA A 59 -1.35 10.90 -6.37
C ALA A 59 -1.21 12.41 -6.25
N MET A 60 -0.29 12.90 -5.41
CA MET A 60 0.00 14.32 -5.28
C MET A 60 0.57 14.90 -6.57
N TYR A 61 1.52 14.21 -7.20
CA TYR A 61 2.10 14.62 -8.47
C TYR A 61 1.06 14.70 -9.60
N ASP A 62 0.24 13.66 -9.74
CA ASP A 62 -0.82 13.56 -10.76
C ASP A 62 -1.90 14.63 -10.58
N SER A 63 -2.24 14.94 -9.32
CA SER A 63 -3.17 16.04 -8.96
C SER A 63 -2.55 17.43 -9.07
N GLY A 64 -1.27 17.55 -9.45
CA GLY A 64 -0.59 18.81 -9.65
C GLY A 64 -0.20 19.53 -8.36
N PHE A 65 -0.04 18.83 -7.24
CA PHE A 65 0.49 19.37 -5.98
C PHE A 65 2.01 19.43 -6.08
N ARG A 66 2.54 20.42 -6.75
CA ARG A 66 3.97 20.59 -7.00
C ARG A 66 4.59 21.65 -6.08
N PRO A 67 5.92 21.63 -5.88
CA PRO A 67 6.61 22.58 -5.01
C PRO A 67 6.43 24.04 -5.41
N ASP A 68 6.22 24.28 -6.69
CA ASP A 68 6.02 25.62 -7.29
C ASP A 68 4.58 26.14 -7.17
N ARG A 69 3.68 25.37 -6.55
CA ARG A 69 2.27 25.71 -6.42
C ARG A 69 1.85 25.87 -4.98
N SER A 70 0.70 26.53 -4.80
CA SER A 70 0.10 26.68 -3.48
C SER A 70 -0.30 25.33 -2.88
N HIS A 71 -0.07 25.19 -1.59
CA HIS A 71 -0.48 24.02 -0.82
C HIS A 71 -1.99 23.78 -0.93
N ALA A 72 -2.38 22.51 -0.95
CA ALA A 72 -3.76 22.08 -0.91
C ALA A 72 -4.09 21.46 0.47
N LYS A 73 -5.37 21.39 0.81
CA LYS A 73 -5.80 20.71 2.04
C LYS A 73 -5.36 19.24 2.00
N SER A 74 -4.76 18.75 3.08
CA SER A 74 -4.31 17.35 3.20
C SER A 74 -5.43 16.34 2.95
N ALA A 75 -6.67 16.69 3.29
CA ALA A 75 -7.85 15.89 2.97
C ALA A 75 -8.01 15.62 1.46
N ARG A 76 -7.59 16.54 0.60
CA ARG A 76 -7.64 16.36 -0.86
C ARG A 76 -6.61 15.32 -1.31
N SER A 77 -5.36 15.44 -0.83
CA SER A 77 -4.30 14.46 -1.13
C SER A 77 -4.68 13.05 -0.69
N VAL A 78 -5.30 12.92 0.49
CA VAL A 78 -5.80 11.65 1.02
C VAL A 78 -6.93 11.09 0.15
N ALA A 79 -7.90 11.91 -0.23
CA ALA A 79 -9.04 11.49 -1.05
C ALA A 79 -8.60 11.02 -2.44
N GLU A 80 -7.69 11.74 -3.10
CA GLU A 80 -7.13 11.35 -4.42
C GLU A 80 -6.36 10.02 -4.32
N THR A 81 -5.55 9.86 -3.27
CA THR A 81 -4.81 8.62 -3.04
C THR A 81 -5.76 7.43 -2.81
N MET A 82 -6.77 7.62 -1.97
CA MET A 82 -7.73 6.57 -1.64
C MET A 82 -8.59 6.18 -2.84
N GLY A 83 -9.05 7.16 -3.60
CA GLY A 83 -9.94 6.92 -4.73
C GLY A 83 -9.28 6.20 -5.90
N ASN A 84 -8.02 6.54 -6.19
CA ASN A 84 -7.38 6.11 -7.42
C ASN A 84 -6.30 5.02 -7.22
N TYR A 85 -5.62 4.98 -6.07
CA TYR A 85 -4.39 4.20 -5.93
C TYR A 85 -4.32 3.28 -4.73
N HIS A 86 -5.06 3.57 -3.66
CA HIS A 86 -4.94 2.84 -2.39
C HIS A 86 -6.30 2.67 -1.70
N PRO A 87 -7.08 1.62 -2.04
CA PRO A 87 -8.43 1.39 -1.53
C PRO A 87 -8.41 0.88 -0.07
N HIS A 88 -7.83 1.66 0.83
CA HIS A 88 -7.77 1.39 2.27
C HIS A 88 -8.28 2.61 3.05
N GLY A 89 -8.36 2.50 4.39
CA GLY A 89 -8.88 3.56 5.23
C GLY A 89 -8.09 4.88 5.11
N ASP A 90 -8.80 5.99 5.12
CA ASP A 90 -8.27 7.35 5.02
C ASP A 90 -7.27 7.69 6.14
N SER A 91 -7.51 7.18 7.35
CA SER A 91 -6.63 7.39 8.50
C SER A 91 -5.22 6.85 8.26
N SER A 92 -5.07 5.65 7.69
CA SER A 92 -3.76 5.05 7.41
C SER A 92 -2.99 5.83 6.35
N ILE A 93 -3.69 6.37 5.35
CA ILE A 93 -3.12 7.22 4.31
C ILE A 93 -2.68 8.55 4.92
N TYR A 94 -3.52 9.16 5.76
CA TYR A 94 -3.20 10.41 6.42
C TYR A 94 -2.01 10.27 7.37
N ASP A 95 -1.95 9.22 8.19
CA ASP A 95 -0.81 8.95 9.07
C ASP A 95 0.51 8.79 8.28
N THR A 96 0.42 8.18 7.11
CA THR A 96 1.57 8.08 6.20
C THR A 96 1.99 9.45 5.67
N LEU A 97 1.04 10.25 5.22
CA LEU A 97 1.28 11.62 4.74
C LEU A 97 1.93 12.49 5.83
N VAL A 98 1.41 12.41 7.06
CA VAL A 98 1.96 13.10 8.23
C VAL A 98 3.42 12.73 8.46
N ARG A 99 3.75 11.44 8.45
CA ARG A 99 5.14 10.99 8.64
C ARG A 99 6.08 11.49 7.56
N MET A 100 5.62 11.62 6.32
CA MET A 100 6.42 12.16 5.22
C MET A 100 6.67 13.67 5.35
N ALA A 101 5.83 14.39 6.09
CA ALA A 101 5.98 15.82 6.36
C ALA A 101 6.78 16.12 7.63
N GLN A 102 6.98 15.13 8.52
CA GLN A 102 7.67 15.35 9.80
C GLN A 102 9.18 15.35 9.64
N PRO A 103 9.90 16.41 10.03
CA PRO A 103 11.35 16.50 9.88
C PRO A 103 12.15 15.56 10.78
N TRP A 104 11.53 15.04 11.86
CA TRP A 104 12.14 14.03 12.74
C TRP A 104 11.86 12.59 12.31
N SER A 105 10.87 12.36 11.46
CA SER A 105 10.52 11.02 10.96
C SER A 105 11.35 10.60 9.75
N LEU A 106 11.70 11.55 8.89
CA LEU A 106 12.51 11.33 7.70
C LEU A 106 13.68 12.29 7.66
N ARG A 107 14.86 11.81 7.24
CA ARG A 107 16.04 12.64 7.05
C ARG A 107 15.77 13.80 6.08
N TYR A 108 15.06 13.51 4.99
CA TYR A 108 14.56 14.48 4.04
C TYR A 108 13.04 14.33 3.95
N PRO A 109 12.27 15.30 4.47
CA PRO A 109 10.82 15.28 4.28
C PRO A 109 10.46 15.27 2.80
N LEU A 110 9.53 14.42 2.43
CA LEU A 110 9.06 14.26 1.06
C LEU A 110 7.82 15.10 0.76
N VAL A 111 7.18 15.59 1.81
CA VAL A 111 5.98 16.41 1.75
C VAL A 111 6.24 17.68 2.54
N ASP A 112 5.99 18.83 1.94
CA ASP A 112 5.99 20.10 2.64
C ASP A 112 4.61 20.33 3.27
N GLY A 113 4.59 20.48 4.58
CA GLY A 113 3.36 20.57 5.37
C GLY A 113 3.26 21.88 6.12
N GLN A 114 2.09 22.52 6.05
CA GLN A 114 1.76 23.69 6.85
C GLN A 114 0.60 23.37 7.79
N GLY A 115 0.82 23.58 9.08
CA GLY A 115 -0.13 23.26 10.13
C GLY A 115 0.50 22.41 11.24
N ASN A 116 -0.34 21.77 12.03
CA ASN A 116 0.11 20.90 13.12
C ASN A 116 0.21 19.44 12.65
N PHE A 117 1.44 18.98 12.43
CA PHE A 117 1.77 17.58 12.10
C PHE A 117 2.27 16.76 13.28
N GLY A 118 1.95 17.20 14.50
CA GLY A 118 2.39 16.55 15.72
C GLY A 118 3.73 17.06 16.24
N SER A 119 4.24 16.39 17.27
CA SER A 119 5.55 16.70 17.85
C SER A 119 6.33 15.44 18.20
N PRO A 120 7.67 15.53 18.40
CA PRO A 120 8.47 14.41 18.92
C PRO A 120 8.02 13.94 20.31
N GLY A 121 7.33 14.80 21.07
CA GLY A 121 6.74 14.51 22.37
C GLY A 121 5.44 13.70 22.34
N ASN A 122 5.11 13.12 21.20
CA ASN A 122 3.92 12.28 21.00
C ASN A 122 2.57 13.03 20.95
N ASP A 123 2.58 14.32 20.65
CA ASP A 123 1.34 15.03 20.36
C ASP A 123 0.77 14.57 19.00
N PRO A 124 -0.53 14.28 18.91
CA PRO A 124 -1.13 13.86 17.65
C PRO A 124 -1.20 15.00 16.65
N PRO A 125 -1.15 14.70 15.33
CA PRO A 125 -1.38 15.70 14.31
C PRO A 125 -2.83 16.21 14.35
N ALA A 126 -3.04 17.43 13.88
CA ALA A 126 -4.38 17.94 13.68
C ALA A 126 -5.13 17.16 12.59
N ALA A 127 -6.46 17.20 12.59
CA ALA A 127 -7.23 16.53 11.55
C ALA A 127 -6.89 17.06 10.15
N MET A 128 -6.93 16.19 9.14
CA MET A 128 -6.51 16.45 7.75
C MET A 128 -7.19 17.65 7.09
N ARG A 129 -8.35 18.07 7.61
CA ARG A 129 -9.07 19.25 7.11
C ARG A 129 -8.43 20.58 7.53
N TYR A 130 -7.58 20.59 8.57
CA TYR A 130 -6.93 21.79 9.09
C TYR A 130 -5.49 21.98 8.60
N CYS A 131 -4.87 20.89 8.13
CA CYS A 131 -3.52 20.91 7.59
C CYS A 131 -3.55 21.07 6.07
N VAL A 132 -2.51 21.68 5.52
CA VAL A 132 -2.29 21.77 4.08
C VAL A 132 -0.95 21.15 3.72
N THR A 133 -0.86 20.55 2.56
CA THR A 133 0.33 19.85 2.07
C THR A 133 0.64 20.22 0.65
N GLY A 134 1.93 20.24 0.32
CA GLY A 134 2.48 20.32 -1.02
C GLY A 134 3.60 19.30 -1.18
N ASP A 135 4.02 19.05 -2.40
CA ASP A 135 5.21 18.24 -2.67
C ASP A 135 6.45 19.03 -2.23
N ALA A 136 7.43 18.36 -1.63
CA ALA A 136 8.69 18.98 -1.20
C ALA A 136 9.83 18.80 -2.21
N LEU A 137 9.58 18.00 -3.29
CA LEU A 137 10.60 17.61 -4.28
C LEU A 137 10.42 18.32 -5.61
#